data_8f0db6eeccfe6e3e81a621fc99e44c4d
#
_entry.id   8f0db6eeccfe6e3e81a621fc99e44c4d
#
_cell.length_a   1.000
_cell.length_b   1.000
_cell.length_c   1.000
_cell.angle_alpha   90.00
_cell.angle_beta   90.00
_cell.angle_gamma   90.00
#
_symmetry.space_group_name_H-M   'P 1'
#
loop_
_entity.id
_entity.type
_entity.pdbx_description
1 polymer ?
#
loop_
_entity_poly.entity_id
_entity_poly.type
_entity_poly.pdbx_seq_one_letter_code
_entity_poly.pdbx_strand_id
1 'polypeptide(L)'
;VVNIDLISDDTGVSTNDFITNDNTLVYKGSVTGFSNTGASTGDKVRVQILDSNSVVVAQQYVTPDTAGNWAIDNKATALSDGKYSIHADIVDAADNLVKAGSTQALVIDTNKGGTDGSSNPGNGAGTNGTDANATSGSISITGITDDTGFSATDFITADGTLVISGTSSFVTTGGSAGDQVRVQIVNAQGSVVGETYVSSSGAWSFDN
;
A
#
# COMPACT_ATOMS: atom_id res chain seq x y z
N VAL A 1 2.65 -17.74 -18.99
CA VAL A 1 2.97 -17.09 -17.69
C VAL A 1 1.69 -16.48 -17.17
N VAL A 2 1.41 -16.62 -15.88
CA VAL A 2 0.32 -15.91 -15.19
C VAL A 2 0.95 -14.77 -14.40
N ASN A 3 0.45 -13.56 -14.58
CA ASN A 3 0.89 -12.37 -13.86
C ASN A 3 -0.25 -11.79 -13.03
N ILE A 4 0.12 -11.17 -11.93
CA ILE A 4 -0.73 -10.30 -11.13
C ILE A 4 -0.28 -8.88 -11.45
N ASP A 5 -1.16 -8.07 -12.06
CA ASP A 5 -0.76 -6.80 -12.64
C ASP A 5 -1.16 -5.61 -11.75
N LEU A 6 -2.32 -5.70 -11.09
CA LEU A 6 -2.81 -4.63 -10.23
C LEU A 6 -3.93 -5.09 -9.27
N ILE A 7 -4.18 -4.28 -8.27
CA ILE A 7 -5.36 -4.32 -7.41
C ILE A 7 -6.25 -3.10 -7.67
N SER A 8 -7.55 -3.19 -7.38
CA SER A 8 -8.38 -1.98 -7.33
C SER A 8 -7.96 -1.12 -6.15
N ASP A 9 -8.07 0.18 -6.35
CA ASP A 9 -7.85 1.15 -5.27
C ASP A 9 -6.53 0.93 -4.52
N ASP A 10 -5.43 0.73 -5.28
CA ASP A 10 -4.08 0.76 -4.74
C ASP A 10 -3.78 2.18 -4.27
N THR A 11 -3.96 2.39 -2.97
CA THR A 11 -3.99 3.72 -2.34
C THR A 11 -2.69 3.98 -1.59
N GLY A 12 -2.42 5.22 -1.30
CA GLY A 12 -1.22 5.58 -0.54
C GLY A 12 -0.25 6.41 -1.38
N VAL A 13 1.03 6.24 -1.09
CA VAL A 13 2.12 7.00 -1.75
C VAL A 13 2.33 6.56 -3.19
N SER A 14 2.11 5.29 -3.46
CA SER A 14 2.21 4.68 -4.78
C SER A 14 0.89 4.02 -5.15
N THR A 15 0.58 3.96 -6.44
CA THR A 15 -0.63 3.33 -6.96
C THR A 15 -0.35 2.00 -7.67
N ASN A 16 0.83 1.41 -7.40
CA ASN A 16 1.27 0.16 -8.00
C ASN A 16 2.25 -0.64 -7.12
N ASP A 17 2.23 -0.42 -5.81
CA ASP A 17 3.09 -1.14 -4.86
C ASP A 17 2.35 -2.21 -4.05
N PHE A 18 1.04 -2.33 -4.25
CA PHE A 18 0.16 -3.26 -3.56
C PHE A 18 0.09 -3.02 -2.04
N ILE A 19 0.25 -1.76 -1.62
CA ILE A 19 0.03 -1.31 -0.26
C ILE A 19 -1.20 -0.41 -0.27
N THR A 20 -2.29 -0.81 0.37
CA THR A 20 -3.57 -0.11 0.24
C THR A 20 -4.34 -0.03 1.55
N ASN A 21 -5.14 1.01 1.68
CA ASN A 21 -6.13 1.13 2.74
C ASN A 21 -7.52 0.61 2.33
N ASP A 22 -7.67 0.10 1.10
CA ASP A 22 -8.86 -0.63 0.71
C ASP A 22 -8.69 -2.11 1.05
N ASN A 23 -9.61 -2.65 1.82
CA ASN A 23 -9.63 -4.06 2.21
C ASN A 23 -10.66 -4.90 1.43
N THR A 24 -11.29 -4.29 0.42
CA THR A 24 -12.32 -4.92 -0.42
C THR A 24 -11.91 -4.85 -1.89
N LEU A 25 -11.01 -5.72 -2.31
CA LEU A 25 -10.24 -5.58 -3.52
C LEU A 25 -10.78 -6.37 -4.71
N VAL A 26 -10.52 -5.86 -5.92
CA VAL A 26 -10.52 -6.62 -7.16
C VAL A 26 -9.06 -6.83 -7.57
N TYR A 27 -8.68 -8.08 -7.77
CA TYR A 27 -7.36 -8.45 -8.29
C TYR A 27 -7.43 -8.61 -9.80
N LYS A 28 -6.47 -8.08 -10.53
CA LYS A 28 -6.40 -8.16 -11.98
C LYS A 28 -5.03 -8.60 -12.44
N GLY A 29 -5.03 -9.33 -13.55
CA GLY A 29 -3.79 -9.80 -14.12
C GLY A 29 -3.95 -10.28 -15.55
N SER A 30 -2.87 -10.86 -16.04
CA SER A 30 -2.77 -11.36 -17.39
C SER A 30 -2.18 -12.76 -17.45
N VAL A 31 -2.50 -13.51 -18.50
CA VAL A 31 -1.91 -14.81 -18.77
C VAL A 31 -1.54 -14.93 -20.22
N THR A 32 -0.33 -15.39 -20.51
CA THR A 32 0.12 -15.68 -21.87
C THR A 32 0.16 -17.18 -22.12
N GLY A 33 -0.33 -17.59 -23.31
CA GLY A 33 -0.36 -18.99 -23.69
C GLY A 33 -1.41 -19.83 -22.97
N PHE A 34 -2.46 -19.19 -22.44
CA PHE A 34 -3.62 -19.87 -21.90
C PHE A 34 -4.44 -20.50 -23.01
N SER A 35 -4.88 -21.73 -22.80
CA SER A 35 -5.82 -22.43 -23.68
C SER A 35 -6.87 -23.10 -22.81
N ASN A 36 -8.11 -23.10 -23.27
CA ASN A 36 -9.21 -23.80 -22.61
C ASN A 36 -9.93 -24.70 -23.64
N THR A 37 -9.15 -25.37 -24.50
CA THR A 37 -9.65 -26.28 -25.54
C THR A 37 -8.82 -27.55 -25.58
N GLY A 38 -9.39 -28.61 -26.12
CA GLY A 38 -8.73 -29.91 -26.20
C GLY A 38 -8.40 -30.48 -24.82
N ALA A 39 -7.14 -30.83 -24.59
CA ALA A 39 -6.69 -31.38 -23.32
C ALA A 39 -6.75 -30.38 -22.15
N SER A 40 -6.79 -29.09 -22.43
CA SER A 40 -6.91 -28.00 -21.45
C SER A 40 -8.36 -27.56 -21.23
N THR A 41 -9.36 -28.31 -21.67
CA THR A 41 -10.76 -27.97 -21.46
C THR A 41 -11.08 -27.98 -19.96
N GLY A 42 -11.53 -26.83 -19.45
CA GLY A 42 -11.83 -26.65 -18.02
C GLY A 42 -10.70 -26.03 -17.21
N ASP A 43 -9.53 -25.79 -17.82
CA ASP A 43 -8.46 -25.05 -17.14
C ASP A 43 -8.90 -23.64 -16.77
N LYS A 44 -8.42 -23.17 -15.62
CA LYS A 44 -8.70 -21.83 -15.07
C LYS A 44 -7.47 -21.21 -14.44
N VAL A 45 -7.51 -19.92 -14.28
CA VAL A 45 -6.62 -19.24 -13.35
C VAL A 45 -7.24 -19.37 -11.95
N ARG A 46 -6.52 -19.97 -11.04
CA ARG A 46 -6.80 -19.99 -9.60
C ARG A 46 -6.03 -18.86 -8.96
N VAL A 47 -6.73 -18.00 -8.22
CA VAL A 47 -6.12 -16.95 -7.42
C VAL A 47 -6.37 -17.26 -5.95
N GLN A 48 -5.30 -17.31 -5.18
CA GLN A 48 -5.30 -17.54 -3.74
C GLN A 48 -4.70 -16.34 -3.02
N ILE A 49 -5.32 -15.93 -1.94
CA ILE A 49 -4.76 -14.95 -1.01
C ILE A 49 -4.34 -15.71 0.24
N LEU A 50 -3.09 -15.60 0.61
CA LEU A 50 -2.51 -16.26 1.78
C LEU A 50 -2.13 -15.20 2.81
N ASP A 51 -2.38 -15.50 4.07
CA ASP A 51 -1.91 -14.67 5.19
C ASP A 51 -0.41 -14.87 5.46
N SER A 52 0.13 -14.17 6.45
CA SER A 52 1.53 -14.26 6.86
C SER A 52 1.96 -15.64 7.36
N ASN A 53 1.00 -16.51 7.70
CA ASN A 53 1.24 -17.89 8.11
C ASN A 53 1.10 -18.90 6.95
N SER A 54 0.96 -18.39 5.72
CA SER A 54 0.72 -19.18 4.51
C SER A 54 -0.63 -19.94 4.53
N VAL A 55 -1.61 -19.43 5.27
CA VAL A 55 -2.98 -19.96 5.27
C VAL A 55 -3.78 -19.26 4.19
N VAL A 56 -4.47 -20.02 3.35
CA VAL A 56 -5.36 -19.48 2.32
C VAL A 56 -6.60 -18.87 2.99
N VAL A 57 -6.74 -17.56 2.88
CA VAL A 57 -7.88 -16.80 3.44
C VAL A 57 -8.94 -16.48 2.39
N ALA A 58 -8.57 -16.51 1.11
CA ALA A 58 -9.53 -16.42 0.00
C ALA A 58 -8.99 -17.21 -1.20
N GLN A 59 -9.90 -17.82 -1.96
CA GLN A 59 -9.59 -18.54 -3.20
C GLN A 59 -10.73 -18.39 -4.19
N GLN A 60 -10.40 -18.09 -5.43
CA GLN A 60 -11.36 -18.01 -6.52
C GLN A 60 -10.73 -18.50 -7.84
N TYR A 61 -11.61 -18.81 -8.80
CA TYR A 61 -11.23 -19.29 -10.12
C TYR A 61 -11.86 -18.41 -11.19
N VAL A 62 -11.08 -18.10 -12.23
CA VAL A 62 -11.53 -17.32 -13.38
C VAL A 62 -11.05 -17.92 -14.68
N THR A 63 -11.88 -17.86 -15.71
CA THR A 63 -11.45 -18.11 -17.09
C THR A 63 -11.03 -16.78 -17.69
N PRO A 64 -9.77 -16.65 -18.13
CA PRO A 64 -9.30 -15.45 -18.79
C PRO A 64 -10.11 -15.14 -20.05
N ASP A 65 -10.16 -13.88 -20.43
CA ASP A 65 -10.74 -13.46 -21.71
C ASP A 65 -9.86 -13.87 -22.90
N THR A 66 -10.31 -13.58 -24.12
CA THR A 66 -9.60 -13.96 -25.33
C THR A 66 -8.26 -13.22 -25.51
N ALA A 67 -8.05 -12.11 -24.82
CA ALA A 67 -6.80 -11.37 -24.76
C ALA A 67 -5.86 -11.89 -23.66
N GLY A 68 -6.34 -12.80 -22.82
CA GLY A 68 -5.60 -13.36 -21.70
C GLY A 68 -5.71 -12.56 -20.40
N ASN A 69 -6.61 -11.57 -20.33
CA ASN A 69 -6.82 -10.84 -19.09
C ASN A 69 -7.76 -11.59 -18.15
N TRP A 70 -7.53 -11.44 -16.87
CA TRP A 70 -8.39 -11.99 -15.83
C TRP A 70 -8.64 -10.97 -14.73
N ALA A 71 -9.78 -11.09 -14.05
CA ALA A 71 -10.14 -10.31 -12.90
C ALA A 71 -10.93 -11.16 -11.89
N ILE A 72 -10.63 -10.97 -10.62
CA ILE A 72 -11.32 -11.60 -9.50
C ILE A 72 -11.85 -10.52 -8.56
N ASP A 73 -13.15 -10.52 -8.36
CA ASP A 73 -13.81 -9.64 -7.40
C ASP A 73 -13.86 -10.32 -6.04
N ASN A 74 -13.10 -9.80 -5.08
CA ASN A 74 -13.09 -10.26 -3.69
C ASN A 74 -13.77 -9.26 -2.73
N LYS A 75 -14.54 -8.31 -3.23
CA LYS A 75 -15.16 -7.25 -2.43
C LYS A 75 -16.12 -7.76 -1.35
N ALA A 76 -16.67 -8.95 -1.54
CA ALA A 76 -17.54 -9.57 -0.55
C ALA A 76 -16.79 -10.08 0.70
N THR A 77 -15.46 -10.19 0.64
CA THR A 77 -14.63 -10.70 1.73
C THR A 77 -13.57 -9.65 2.05
N ALA A 78 -13.87 -8.81 3.03
CA ALA A 78 -12.92 -7.83 3.52
C ALA A 78 -11.73 -8.54 4.20
N LEU A 79 -10.52 -8.13 3.84
CA LEU A 79 -9.30 -8.57 4.52
C LEU A 79 -9.06 -7.72 5.77
N SER A 80 -8.55 -8.33 6.82
CA SER A 80 -8.05 -7.58 7.98
C SER A 80 -6.73 -6.89 7.62
N ASP A 81 -6.36 -5.89 8.41
CA ASP A 81 -5.04 -5.28 8.29
C ASP A 81 -3.95 -6.35 8.44
N GLY A 82 -2.95 -6.31 7.56
CA GLY A 82 -1.90 -7.31 7.58
C GLY A 82 -1.16 -7.48 6.27
N LYS A 83 -0.18 -8.38 6.32
CA LYS A 83 0.62 -8.79 5.16
C LYS A 83 0.05 -10.07 4.58
N TYR A 84 -0.11 -10.06 3.28
CA TYR A 84 -0.64 -11.17 2.49
C TYR A 84 0.26 -11.46 1.30
N SER A 85 0.05 -12.60 0.68
CA SER A 85 0.58 -12.89 -0.65
C SER A 85 -0.55 -13.34 -1.57
N ILE A 86 -0.56 -12.80 -2.78
CA ILE A 86 -1.45 -13.21 -3.86
C ILE A 86 -0.71 -14.22 -4.70
N HIS A 87 -1.30 -15.39 -4.92
CA HIS A 87 -0.77 -16.42 -5.82
C HIS A 87 -1.75 -16.60 -6.98
N ALA A 88 -1.24 -16.63 -8.20
CA ALA A 88 -2.06 -16.87 -9.39
C ALA A 88 -1.44 -17.99 -10.22
N ASP A 89 -2.16 -19.09 -10.40
CA ASP A 89 -1.72 -20.32 -11.05
C ASP A 89 -2.72 -20.76 -12.12
N ILE A 90 -2.29 -21.60 -13.07
CA ILE A 90 -3.20 -22.36 -13.93
C ILE A 90 -3.45 -23.72 -13.29
N VAL A 91 -4.71 -24.07 -13.14
CA VAL A 91 -5.15 -25.37 -12.65
C VAL A 91 -6.13 -26.02 -13.63
N ASP A 92 -6.20 -27.34 -13.63
CA ASP A 92 -7.17 -28.11 -14.43
C ASP A 92 -8.57 -28.16 -13.75
N ALA A 93 -9.49 -28.83 -14.40
CA ALA A 93 -10.86 -28.98 -13.88
C ALA A 93 -10.94 -29.75 -12.54
N ALA A 94 -9.90 -30.47 -12.16
CA ALA A 94 -9.80 -31.21 -10.90
C ALA A 94 -8.96 -30.45 -9.85
N ASP A 95 -8.63 -29.18 -10.10
CA ASP A 95 -7.79 -28.31 -9.26
C ASP A 95 -6.31 -28.77 -9.15
N ASN A 96 -5.84 -29.61 -10.07
CA ASN A 96 -4.42 -29.95 -10.11
C ASN A 96 -3.64 -28.79 -10.74
N LEU A 97 -2.47 -28.50 -10.20
CA LEU A 97 -1.59 -27.48 -10.73
C LEU A 97 -1.10 -27.86 -12.13
N VAL A 98 -1.48 -27.09 -13.14
CA VAL A 98 -1.01 -27.20 -14.50
C VAL A 98 0.27 -26.38 -14.69
N LYS A 99 0.25 -25.14 -14.16
CA LYS A 99 1.39 -24.25 -14.25
C LYS A 99 1.39 -23.24 -13.12
N ALA A 100 2.49 -23.18 -12.39
CA ALA A 100 2.71 -22.12 -11.42
C ALA A 100 2.89 -20.77 -12.12
N GLY A 101 2.26 -19.77 -11.56
CA GLY A 101 2.34 -18.39 -12.04
C GLY A 101 3.11 -17.49 -11.10
N SER A 102 2.67 -16.24 -10.97
CA SER A 102 3.35 -15.26 -10.13
C SER A 102 2.81 -15.24 -8.70
N THR A 103 3.65 -14.74 -7.81
CA THR A 103 3.30 -14.36 -6.44
C THR A 103 3.56 -12.88 -6.28
N GLN A 104 2.61 -12.16 -5.68
CA GLN A 104 2.70 -10.74 -5.40
C GLN A 104 2.44 -10.50 -3.91
N ALA A 105 3.31 -9.73 -3.25
CA ALA A 105 3.05 -9.28 -1.89
C ALA A 105 1.90 -8.26 -1.89
N LEU A 106 1.06 -8.33 -0.88
CA LEU A 106 -0.06 -7.41 -0.66
C LEU A 106 -0.05 -6.97 0.81
N VAL A 107 -0.33 -5.73 1.00
CA VAL A 107 -0.45 -5.16 2.33
C VAL A 107 -1.77 -4.42 2.45
N ILE A 108 -2.57 -4.79 3.45
CA ILE A 108 -3.79 -4.10 3.82
C ILE A 108 -3.53 -3.29 5.08
N ASP A 109 -3.79 -1.99 5.01
CA ASP A 109 -3.69 -1.07 6.13
C ASP A 109 -4.86 -0.07 6.07
N THR A 110 -5.96 -0.42 6.71
CA THR A 110 -7.17 0.41 6.75
C THR A 110 -7.10 1.53 7.77
N ASN A 111 -6.05 1.56 8.57
CA ASN A 111 -5.85 2.58 9.58
C ASN A 111 -5.46 3.91 8.92
N LYS A 112 -6.45 4.64 8.47
CA LYS A 112 -6.29 6.03 8.02
C LYS A 112 -5.63 6.82 9.16
N GLY A 113 -4.31 7.04 9.05
CA GLY A 113 -3.53 7.90 9.92
C GLY A 113 -4.34 8.46 11.08
N GLY A 114 -4.63 7.62 12.05
CA GLY A 114 -5.18 8.07 13.31
C GLY A 114 -4.12 8.92 13.98
N THR A 115 -4.44 9.48 15.11
CA THR A 115 -3.49 10.20 15.97
C THR A 115 -2.29 9.33 16.40
N ASP A 116 -2.16 8.16 15.86
CA ASP A 116 -1.15 7.14 16.14
C ASP A 116 -0.05 7.02 15.08
N GLY A 117 -0.20 7.66 13.93
CA GLY A 117 0.82 7.62 12.91
C GLY A 117 1.18 6.21 12.40
N SER A 118 0.36 5.21 12.71
CA SER A 118 0.63 3.84 12.32
C SER A 118 0.17 3.59 10.89
N SER A 119 1.13 3.55 10.00
CA SER A 119 0.99 3.01 8.65
C SER A 119 1.63 1.62 8.54
N ASN A 120 1.73 0.88 9.65
CA ASN A 120 2.35 -0.43 9.63
C ASN A 120 1.32 -1.53 9.33
N PRO A 121 1.38 -2.11 8.13
CA PRO A 121 0.54 -3.23 7.76
C PRO A 121 0.94 -4.46 8.58
N GLY A 122 0.02 -4.95 9.36
CA GLY A 122 0.19 -6.19 10.12
C GLY A 122 0.01 -6.10 11.62
N ASN A 123 -0.32 -4.93 12.13
CA ASN A 123 -0.75 -4.82 13.52
C ASN A 123 -2.25 -4.59 13.58
N GLY A 124 -3.01 -5.68 13.57
CA GLY A 124 -4.46 -5.62 13.68
C GLY A 124 -4.93 -4.71 14.80
N ALA A 125 -5.79 -3.76 14.44
CA ALA A 125 -6.60 -2.94 15.31
C ALA A 125 -5.84 -2.30 16.48
N GLY A 126 -4.97 -1.38 16.20
CA GLY A 126 -4.46 -0.48 17.22
C GLY A 126 -5.61 0.29 17.86
N THR A 127 -6.04 -0.14 19.04
CA THR A 127 -6.75 0.77 19.92
C THR A 127 -5.75 1.85 20.33
N ASN A 128 -5.95 3.07 19.83
CA ASN A 128 -5.13 4.25 20.14
C ASN A 128 -3.68 4.24 19.62
N GLY A 129 -3.46 3.72 18.41
CA GLY A 129 -2.22 4.01 17.72
C GLY A 129 -0.93 3.58 18.35
N THR A 130 -0.94 2.52 19.07
CA THR A 130 0.27 1.79 19.39
C THR A 130 0.38 0.61 18.47
N ASP A 131 0.95 0.85 17.30
CA ASP A 131 1.50 -0.21 16.50
C ASP A 131 2.62 -0.90 17.30
N ALA A 132 2.49 -2.21 17.51
CA ALA A 132 3.53 -2.98 18.22
C ALA A 132 4.86 -3.03 17.45
N ASN A 133 4.83 -2.69 16.16
CA ASN A 133 6.00 -2.51 15.30
C ASN A 133 6.21 -1.05 14.91
N ALA A 134 5.49 -0.11 15.57
CA ALA A 134 5.66 1.31 15.30
C ALA A 134 7.13 1.64 15.34
N THR A 135 7.59 2.26 14.28
CA THR A 135 8.90 2.85 14.25
C THR A 135 8.96 3.88 15.38
N SER A 136 9.72 3.58 16.43
CA SER A 136 10.06 4.61 17.38
C SER A 136 10.86 5.66 16.64
N GLY A 137 10.25 6.79 16.40
CA GLY A 137 10.87 7.86 15.64
C GLY A 137 10.45 9.22 16.17
N SER A 138 11.13 10.22 15.72
CA SER A 138 10.78 11.61 15.96
C SER A 138 10.77 12.36 14.63
N ILE A 139 9.88 13.33 14.55
CA ILE A 139 9.88 14.32 13.48
C ILE A 139 9.77 15.69 14.09
N SER A 140 10.48 16.64 13.53
CA SER A 140 10.36 18.06 13.89
C SER A 140 10.44 18.92 12.66
N ILE A 141 9.62 19.97 12.63
CA ILE A 141 9.76 21.09 11.70
C ILE A 141 10.75 22.05 12.37
N THR A 142 11.81 22.41 11.68
CA THR A 142 12.89 23.23 12.23
C THR A 142 12.92 24.64 11.67
N GLY A 143 12.25 24.91 10.55
CA GLY A 143 12.20 26.24 9.96
C GLY A 143 11.41 26.30 8.67
N ILE A 144 11.17 27.51 8.26
CA ILE A 144 10.66 27.88 6.94
C ILE A 144 11.67 28.84 6.28
N THR A 145 11.71 28.86 4.95
CA THR A 145 12.47 29.92 4.26
C THR A 145 11.80 31.25 4.47
N ASP A 146 12.63 32.29 4.52
CA ASP A 146 12.13 33.68 4.63
C ASP A 146 11.11 33.88 5.77
N ASP A 147 11.42 33.29 6.93
CA ASP A 147 10.71 33.58 8.16
C ASP A 147 10.96 35.06 8.50
N THR A 148 10.04 35.92 7.98
CA THR A 148 10.16 37.36 7.99
C THR A 148 9.29 37.98 9.06
N GLY A 149 9.69 39.12 9.58
CA GLY A 149 8.92 39.80 10.58
C GLY A 149 9.74 40.13 11.83
N PHE A 150 9.11 40.08 12.99
CA PHE A 150 9.73 40.44 14.27
C PHE A 150 10.70 39.37 14.78
N SER A 151 10.43 38.11 14.45
CA SER A 151 11.28 36.96 14.82
C SER A 151 11.54 36.13 13.57
N ALA A 152 12.71 35.54 13.47
CA ALA A 152 13.10 34.62 12.40
C ALA A 152 12.88 33.15 12.80
N THR A 153 12.08 32.89 13.83
CA THR A 153 11.83 31.53 14.36
C THR A 153 10.41 31.35 14.89
N ASP A 154 9.49 32.25 14.54
CA ASP A 154 8.09 32.17 15.00
C ASP A 154 7.15 31.62 13.93
N PHE A 155 7.67 31.28 12.76
CA PHE A 155 6.91 30.76 11.62
C PHE A 155 5.83 31.71 11.10
N ILE A 156 6.02 33.01 11.31
CA ILE A 156 5.17 34.07 10.79
C ILE A 156 5.89 34.78 9.64
N THR A 157 5.39 34.64 8.43
CA THR A 157 6.04 35.17 7.25
C THR A 157 5.04 35.84 6.30
N ALA A 158 5.52 36.75 5.51
CA ALA A 158 4.79 37.33 4.38
C ALA A 158 5.06 36.61 3.06
N ASP A 159 5.98 35.63 3.05
CA ASP A 159 6.27 34.82 1.89
C ASP A 159 5.19 33.74 1.70
N GLY A 160 4.64 33.67 0.50
CA GLY A 160 3.62 32.69 0.11
C GLY A 160 4.20 31.46 -0.61
N THR A 161 5.53 31.41 -0.82
CA THR A 161 6.24 30.32 -1.50
C THR A 161 7.35 29.79 -0.59
N LEU A 162 6.98 28.85 0.27
CA LEU A 162 7.84 28.41 1.36
C LEU A 162 8.55 27.12 1.07
N VAL A 163 9.82 27.01 1.44
CA VAL A 163 10.46 25.74 1.72
C VAL A 163 10.38 25.48 3.21
N ILE A 164 9.68 24.43 3.58
CA ILE A 164 9.55 23.95 4.95
C ILE A 164 10.66 22.94 5.20
N SER A 165 11.40 23.10 6.27
CA SER A 165 12.53 22.23 6.60
C SER A 165 12.34 21.56 7.96
N GLY A 166 12.88 20.36 8.09
CA GLY A 166 12.79 19.63 9.33
C GLY A 166 13.83 18.52 9.46
N THR A 167 13.71 17.78 10.53
CA THR A 167 14.51 16.57 10.78
C THR A 167 13.58 15.43 11.18
N SER A 168 13.95 14.23 10.79
CA SER A 168 13.27 12.99 11.16
C SER A 168 14.29 11.95 11.65
N SER A 169 13.85 11.11 12.56
CA SER A 169 14.58 9.92 12.99
C SER A 169 13.59 8.77 13.08
N PHE A 170 13.69 7.80 12.19
CA PHE A 170 12.83 6.62 12.16
C PHE A 170 13.53 5.45 11.48
N VAL A 171 13.05 4.26 11.75
CA VAL A 171 13.58 3.01 11.18
C VAL A 171 12.80 2.69 9.90
N THR A 172 13.51 2.33 8.85
CA THR A 172 12.94 1.98 7.54
C THR A 172 13.25 0.54 7.13
N THR A 173 13.61 -0.32 8.11
CA THR A 173 14.00 -1.71 7.86
C THR A 173 13.14 -2.69 8.67
N GLY A 174 13.14 -3.93 8.30
CA GLY A 174 12.33 -4.96 8.97
C GLY A 174 10.83 -4.73 8.78
N GLY A 175 10.08 -4.67 9.86
CA GLY A 175 8.63 -4.42 9.84
C GLY A 175 8.25 -3.02 9.37
N SER A 176 9.18 -2.05 9.46
CA SER A 176 9.01 -0.66 9.02
C SER A 176 9.56 -0.41 7.61
N ALA A 177 9.82 -1.45 6.83
CA ALA A 177 10.25 -1.28 5.45
C ALA A 177 9.13 -0.63 4.63
N GLY A 178 9.45 0.52 4.03
CA GLY A 178 8.48 1.32 3.27
C GLY A 178 7.79 2.42 4.08
N ASP A 179 8.00 2.51 5.39
CA ASP A 179 7.47 3.60 6.19
C ASP A 179 8.04 4.95 5.72
N GLN A 180 7.18 5.95 5.73
CA GLN A 180 7.53 7.31 5.36
C GLN A 180 6.89 8.31 6.32
N VAL A 181 7.52 9.46 6.48
CA VAL A 181 6.93 10.58 7.19
C VAL A 181 6.14 11.42 6.19
N ARG A 182 4.85 11.58 6.42
CA ARG A 182 4.01 12.49 5.66
C ARG A 182 4.05 13.87 6.28
N VAL A 183 4.40 14.85 5.48
CA VAL A 183 4.36 16.28 5.85
C VAL A 183 3.23 16.95 5.08
N GLN A 184 2.31 17.61 5.77
CA GLN A 184 1.17 18.28 5.17
C GLN A 184 1.09 19.75 5.59
N ILE A 185 0.74 20.60 4.64
CA ILE A 185 0.27 21.98 4.91
C ILE A 185 -1.24 21.94 4.90
N VAL A 186 -1.85 22.36 6.00
CA VAL A 186 -3.30 22.36 6.17
C VAL A 186 -3.75 23.80 6.37
N ASN A 187 -4.72 24.24 5.57
CA ASN A 187 -5.29 25.59 5.73
C ASN A 187 -6.22 25.68 6.96
N ALA A 188 -6.69 26.90 7.25
CA ALA A 188 -7.57 27.15 8.38
C ALA A 188 -8.92 26.40 8.32
N GLN A 189 -9.32 25.91 7.14
CA GLN A 189 -10.54 25.12 6.94
C GLN A 189 -10.29 23.61 7.09
N GLY A 190 -9.06 23.19 7.41
CA GLY A 190 -8.67 21.79 7.55
C GLY A 190 -8.38 21.07 6.23
N SER A 191 -8.30 21.80 5.12
CA SER A 191 -7.97 21.20 3.81
C SER A 191 -6.46 21.15 3.61
N VAL A 192 -5.96 20.02 3.11
CA VAL A 192 -4.57 19.88 2.71
C VAL A 192 -4.35 20.70 1.45
N VAL A 193 -3.38 21.61 1.48
CA VAL A 193 -3.01 22.49 0.36
C VAL A 193 -1.60 22.19 -0.16
N GLY A 194 -0.83 21.40 0.55
CA GLY A 194 0.47 20.89 0.14
C GLY A 194 0.83 19.63 0.90
N GLU A 195 1.52 18.68 0.25
CA GLU A 195 1.90 17.41 0.86
C GLU A 195 3.20 16.88 0.26
N THR A 196 4.03 16.28 1.10
CA THR A 196 5.21 15.51 0.68
C THR A 196 5.47 14.34 1.61
N TYR A 197 6.29 13.41 1.14
CA TYR A 197 6.68 12.21 1.89
C TYR A 197 8.20 12.14 2.02
N VAL A 198 8.67 11.86 3.23
CA VAL A 198 10.08 11.70 3.57
C VAL A 198 10.35 10.23 3.84
N SER A 199 11.17 9.61 3.02
CA SER A 199 11.47 8.17 3.03
C SER A 199 12.73 7.77 3.78
N SER A 200 13.44 8.72 4.40
CA SER A 200 14.68 8.46 5.11
C SER A 200 14.84 9.31 6.35
N SER A 201 15.54 8.79 7.35
CA SER A 201 15.95 9.58 8.51
C SER A 201 16.95 10.67 8.12
N GLY A 202 16.89 11.78 8.81
CA GLY A 202 17.78 12.91 8.63
C GLY A 202 17.07 14.23 8.37
N ALA A 203 17.76 15.15 7.74
CA ALA A 203 17.19 16.43 7.32
C ALA A 203 16.28 16.23 6.09
N TRP A 204 15.15 16.91 6.08
CA TRP A 204 14.22 16.94 4.97
C TRP A 204 13.79 18.37 4.66
N SER A 205 13.34 18.57 3.43
CA SER A 205 12.73 19.84 3.00
C SER A 205 11.58 19.59 2.05
N PHE A 206 10.59 20.45 2.11
CA PHE A 206 9.41 20.47 1.25
C PHE A 206 9.26 21.86 0.64
N ASP A 207 9.35 21.95 -0.67
CA ASP A 207 9.13 23.14 -1.46
C ASP A 207 7.67 23.17 -1.92
N ASN A 208 6.89 24.17 -1.44
CA ASN A 208 5.46 24.30 -1.69
C ASN A 208 5.13 25.50 -2.56
#